data_ebd5db1f5ebe987ef7881acb0871a93b
#
_entry.id   ebd5db1f5ebe987ef7881acb0871a93b
#
_cell.length_a   1.000
_cell.length_b   1.000
_cell.length_c   1.000
_cell.angle_alpha   90.00
_cell.angle_beta   90.00
_cell.angle_gamma   90.00
#
_symmetry.space_group_name_H-M   'P 1'
#
loop_
_entity.id
_entity.type
_entity.pdbx_description
1 polymer ?
#
loop_
_entity_poly.entity_id
_entity_poly.type
_entity_poly.pdbx_seq_one_letter_code
_entity_poly.pdbx_strand_id
1 'polypeptide(L)'
;MDEGRLTDGQGRTVDFSNTVIIMTSNVGARDIAQTNTMGFSAQGAGGLSDKEINSRVMSELKRLFRPEFLNRVDEIVVFGSLTHEQLRSIVDLMVANLRNRMIAQGMSIELTDAARDHIVKEGTDPIYGARPLRRAIQSLIEDPLSEELLQGRWQEGDIILVDADGEGEDRKSTRLNSSHMTASR
;
A
#
# COMPACT_ATOMS: atom_id res chain seq x y z
N MET A 1 3.38 14.84 30.58
CA MET A 1 3.05 15.48 29.31
C MET A 1 2.23 16.75 29.47
N ASP A 2 1.55 16.96 30.57
CA ASP A 2 0.65 18.12 30.77
C ASP A 2 1.37 19.47 30.77
N GLU A 3 2.66 19.50 31.07
CA GLU A 3 3.48 20.71 31.04
C GLU A 3 4.18 20.95 29.68
N GLY A 4 3.92 20.12 28.68
CA GLY A 4 4.57 20.21 27.37
C GLY A 4 6.10 20.05 27.40
N ARG A 5 6.67 19.51 28.49
CA ARG A 5 8.11 19.37 28.71
C ARG A 5 8.49 17.93 28.97
N LEU A 6 9.62 17.52 28.42
CA LEU A 6 10.23 16.21 28.68
C LEU A 6 11.68 16.43 29.10
N THR A 7 12.06 15.83 30.24
CA THR A 7 13.46 15.83 30.69
C THR A 7 14.06 14.47 30.37
N ASP A 8 15.18 14.47 29.65
CA ASP A 8 15.93 13.25 29.33
C ASP A 8 16.70 12.70 30.54
N GLY A 9 17.28 11.51 30.38
CA GLY A 9 18.08 10.87 31.44
C GLY A 9 19.39 11.62 31.81
N GLN A 10 19.75 12.67 31.07
CA GLN A 10 20.91 13.53 31.33
C GLN A 10 20.49 14.87 31.93
N GLY A 11 19.22 15.05 32.27
CA GLY A 11 18.71 16.27 32.89
C GLY A 11 18.39 17.40 31.92
N ARG A 12 18.45 17.18 30.59
CA ARG A 12 18.10 18.20 29.58
C ARG A 12 16.60 18.23 29.42
N THR A 13 16.00 19.39 29.52
CA THR A 13 14.57 19.60 29.33
C THR A 13 14.29 20.08 27.91
N VAL A 14 13.41 19.39 27.21
CA VAL A 14 12.95 19.73 25.87
C VAL A 14 11.50 20.20 25.97
N ASP A 15 11.18 21.29 25.29
CA ASP A 15 9.83 21.86 25.20
C ASP A 15 9.07 21.25 24.01
N PHE A 16 7.93 20.62 24.29
CA PHE A 16 7.01 20.02 23.32
C PHE A 16 5.68 20.77 23.25
N SER A 17 5.55 21.95 23.87
CA SER A 17 4.27 22.68 23.96
C SER A 17 3.67 23.04 22.58
N ASN A 18 4.53 23.21 21.56
CA ASN A 18 4.12 23.53 20.18
C ASN A 18 4.29 22.35 19.22
N THR A 19 4.14 21.11 19.70
CA THR A 19 4.31 19.90 18.88
C THR A 19 3.02 19.09 18.78
N VAL A 20 2.86 18.36 17.68
CA VAL A 20 1.87 17.32 17.52
C VAL A 20 2.58 15.98 17.71
N ILE A 21 2.11 15.18 18.66
CA ILE A 21 2.66 13.85 18.94
C ILE A 21 1.77 12.81 18.27
N ILE A 22 2.34 12.08 17.31
CA ILE A 22 1.65 11.01 16.60
C ILE A 22 2.27 9.68 17.03
N MET A 23 1.43 8.79 17.54
CA MET A 23 1.83 7.43 17.90
C MET A 23 1.14 6.43 16.97
N THR A 24 1.90 5.49 16.41
CA THR A 24 1.37 4.42 15.58
C THR A 24 1.53 3.08 16.26
N SER A 25 0.52 2.22 16.17
CA SER A 25 0.54 0.88 16.72
C SER A 25 -0.25 -0.08 15.84
N ASN A 26 0.07 -1.37 15.93
CA ASN A 26 -0.67 -2.45 15.28
C ASN A 26 -1.56 -3.22 16.25
N VAL A 27 -2.04 -2.57 17.31
CA VAL A 27 -2.93 -3.16 18.31
C VAL A 27 -4.20 -3.69 17.62
N GLY A 28 -4.60 -4.92 17.98
CA GLY A 28 -5.79 -5.58 17.43
C GLY A 28 -5.63 -6.20 16.03
N ALA A 29 -4.55 -5.93 15.31
CA ALA A 29 -4.35 -6.45 13.96
C ALA A 29 -4.33 -8.00 13.91
N ARG A 30 -3.77 -8.66 14.93
CA ARG A 30 -3.73 -10.14 15.01
C ARG A 30 -5.13 -10.74 15.23
N ASP A 31 -5.93 -10.14 16.08
CA ASP A 31 -7.26 -10.64 16.43
C ASP A 31 -8.23 -10.45 15.25
N ILE A 32 -8.10 -9.35 14.51
CA ILE A 32 -8.85 -9.08 13.29
C ILE A 32 -8.46 -10.08 12.20
N ALA A 33 -7.17 -10.35 11.99
CA ALA A 33 -6.69 -11.30 10.99
C ALA A 33 -7.13 -12.73 11.31
N GLN A 34 -7.09 -13.17 12.57
CA GLN A 34 -7.53 -14.50 12.99
C GLN A 34 -9.05 -14.71 12.80
N THR A 35 -9.84 -13.68 13.01
CA THR A 35 -11.30 -13.77 12.83
C THR A 35 -11.67 -13.93 11.35
N ASN A 36 -10.91 -13.35 10.44
CA ASN A 36 -11.09 -13.54 9.00
C ASN A 36 -10.66 -14.95 8.54
N THR A 37 -9.78 -15.63 9.29
CA THR A 37 -9.25 -16.97 8.94
C THR A 37 -10.08 -18.11 9.53
N MET A 38 -10.81 -17.88 10.62
CA MET A 38 -11.71 -18.87 11.23
C MET A 38 -13.08 -18.86 10.55
N GLY A 39 -13.09 -19.17 9.26
CA GLY A 39 -14.15 -19.69 8.43
C GLY A 39 -15.59 -19.58 8.96
N PHE A 40 -16.25 -18.51 8.60
CA PHE A 40 -17.63 -18.56 8.18
C PHE A 40 -17.74 -17.98 6.77
N SER A 41 -17.14 -18.67 5.82
CA SER A 41 -17.49 -18.60 4.40
C SER A 41 -18.78 -19.39 4.20
N ALA A 42 -19.88 -18.86 4.73
CA ALA A 42 -21.23 -19.25 4.31
C ALA A 42 -21.96 -17.94 4.00
N GLN A 43 -22.05 -17.67 2.69
CA GLN A 43 -22.98 -16.72 2.10
C GLN A 43 -22.84 -15.24 2.53
N GLY A 44 -22.14 -14.48 1.73
CA GLY A 44 -22.14 -13.02 1.72
C GLY A 44 -20.77 -12.42 1.99
N ALA A 45 -20.36 -11.54 1.12
CA ALA A 45 -19.18 -10.69 1.22
C ALA A 45 -19.29 -9.74 2.43
N GLY A 46 -19.07 -10.26 3.63
CA GLY A 46 -19.19 -9.53 4.88
C GLY A 46 -17.96 -9.75 5.73
N GLY A 47 -16.86 -9.06 5.41
CA GLY A 47 -15.82 -8.78 6.41
C GLY A 47 -16.45 -8.03 7.58
N LEU A 48 -15.77 -8.04 8.75
CA LEU A 48 -16.19 -7.24 9.90
C LEU A 48 -16.47 -5.81 9.47
N SER A 49 -17.61 -5.26 9.89
CA SER A 49 -17.93 -3.86 9.61
C SER A 49 -16.89 -2.95 10.29
N ASP A 50 -16.67 -1.76 9.75
CA ASP A 50 -15.74 -0.77 10.33
C ASP A 50 -16.09 -0.47 11.79
N LYS A 51 -17.38 -0.55 12.17
CA LYS A 51 -17.83 -0.39 13.55
C LYS A 51 -17.36 -1.52 14.47
N GLU A 52 -17.38 -2.76 13.99
CA GLU A 52 -16.93 -3.92 14.74
C GLU A 52 -15.41 -3.91 14.90
N ILE A 53 -14.68 -3.55 13.83
CA ILE A 53 -13.23 -3.36 13.87
C ILE A 53 -12.88 -2.29 14.89
N ASN A 54 -13.51 -1.14 14.84
CA ASN A 54 -13.29 -0.02 15.76
C ASN A 54 -13.57 -0.44 17.23
N SER A 55 -14.69 -1.12 17.47
CA SER A 55 -15.06 -1.59 18.82
C SER A 55 -14.02 -2.56 19.39
N ARG A 56 -13.50 -3.49 18.58
CA ARG A 56 -12.46 -4.45 19.01
C ARG A 56 -11.14 -3.76 19.31
N VAL A 57 -10.69 -2.88 18.40
CA VAL A 57 -9.46 -2.10 18.58
C VAL A 57 -9.54 -1.27 19.85
N MET A 58 -10.67 -0.59 20.09
CA MET A 58 -10.88 0.20 21.30
C MET A 58 -10.88 -0.65 22.58
N SER A 59 -11.40 -1.87 22.53
CA SER A 59 -11.36 -2.81 23.64
C SER A 59 -9.93 -3.24 23.96
N GLU A 60 -9.13 -3.56 22.94
CA GLU A 60 -7.72 -3.92 23.10
C GLU A 60 -6.86 -2.74 23.59
N LEU A 61 -7.12 -1.54 23.09
CA LEU A 61 -6.46 -0.32 23.60
C LEU A 61 -6.72 -0.10 25.10
N LYS A 62 -7.97 -0.27 25.55
CA LYS A 62 -8.33 -0.16 26.98
C LYS A 62 -7.68 -1.25 27.85
N ARG A 63 -7.35 -2.40 27.26
CA ARG A 63 -6.63 -3.47 27.96
C ARG A 63 -5.13 -3.20 28.08
N LEU A 64 -4.53 -2.59 27.04
CA LEU A 64 -3.09 -2.36 26.96
C LEU A 64 -2.65 -1.06 27.62
N PHE A 65 -3.46 -0.03 27.53
CA PHE A 65 -3.13 1.29 28.03
C PHE A 65 -3.99 1.64 29.26
N ARG A 66 -3.38 2.30 30.22
CA ARG A 66 -4.09 2.79 31.40
C ARG A 66 -5.10 3.87 31.01
N PRO A 67 -6.26 3.93 31.71
CA PRO A 67 -7.29 4.94 31.43
C PRO A 67 -6.76 6.39 31.45
N GLU A 68 -5.83 6.66 32.37
CA GLU A 68 -5.23 7.99 32.52
C GLU A 68 -4.43 8.40 31.28
N PHE A 69 -3.82 7.44 30.58
CA PHE A 69 -3.12 7.69 29.32
C PHE A 69 -4.12 7.93 28.18
N LEU A 70 -5.12 7.06 28.06
CA LEU A 70 -6.13 7.19 26.98
C LEU A 70 -6.94 8.49 27.08
N ASN A 71 -7.21 8.98 28.29
CA ASN A 71 -7.90 10.24 28.52
C ASN A 71 -7.08 11.48 28.12
N ARG A 72 -5.78 11.33 27.84
CA ARG A 72 -4.90 12.40 27.36
C ARG A 72 -4.63 12.34 25.87
N VAL A 73 -5.18 11.35 25.19
CA VAL A 73 -5.12 11.23 23.73
C VAL A 73 -6.28 12.03 23.16
N ASP A 74 -5.98 13.02 22.35
CA ASP A 74 -7.00 13.88 21.76
C ASP A 74 -7.83 13.13 20.72
N GLU A 75 -7.19 12.28 19.90
CA GLU A 75 -7.85 11.54 18.84
C GLU A 75 -7.23 10.15 18.64
N ILE A 76 -8.09 9.16 18.44
CA ILE A 76 -7.71 7.79 18.09
C ILE A 76 -8.26 7.47 16.69
N VAL A 77 -7.36 7.34 15.72
CA VAL A 77 -7.71 7.02 14.35
C VAL A 77 -7.48 5.53 14.10
N VAL A 78 -8.53 4.81 13.77
CA VAL A 78 -8.47 3.39 13.39
C VAL A 78 -8.49 3.28 11.88
N PHE A 79 -7.42 2.73 11.30
CA PHE A 79 -7.35 2.46 9.86
C PHE A 79 -8.08 1.17 9.54
N GLY A 80 -9.03 1.24 8.61
CA GLY A 80 -9.75 0.08 8.08
C GLY A 80 -8.95 -0.68 7.02
N SER A 81 -9.59 -1.72 6.47
CA SER A 81 -9.06 -2.44 5.31
C SER A 81 -9.13 -1.56 4.05
N LEU A 82 -8.13 -1.70 3.18
CA LEU A 82 -8.10 -0.96 1.92
C LEU A 82 -9.13 -1.54 0.93
N THR A 83 -9.88 -0.68 0.27
CA THR A 83 -10.74 -1.06 -0.84
C THR A 83 -9.92 -1.32 -2.11
N HIS A 84 -10.52 -2.01 -3.09
CA HIS A 84 -9.86 -2.25 -4.38
C HIS A 84 -9.45 -0.94 -5.08
N GLU A 85 -10.30 0.08 -5.06
CA GLU A 85 -10.01 1.39 -5.64
C GLU A 85 -8.84 2.10 -4.93
N GLN A 86 -8.78 1.99 -3.60
CA GLN A 86 -7.66 2.53 -2.83
C GLN A 86 -6.35 1.80 -3.15
N LEU A 87 -6.41 0.47 -3.35
CA LEU A 87 -5.24 -0.32 -3.76
C LEU A 87 -4.76 0.10 -5.16
N ARG A 88 -5.66 0.32 -6.12
CA ARG A 88 -5.31 0.87 -7.44
C ARG A 88 -4.63 2.24 -7.33
N SER A 89 -5.18 3.12 -6.51
CA SER A 89 -4.58 4.45 -6.26
C SER A 89 -3.18 4.34 -5.65
N ILE A 90 -2.95 3.38 -4.77
CA ILE A 90 -1.62 3.10 -4.19
C ILE A 90 -0.66 2.62 -5.28
N VAL A 91 -1.10 1.74 -6.19
CA VAL A 91 -0.29 1.32 -7.34
C VAL A 91 0.13 2.53 -8.18
N ASP A 92 -0.81 3.42 -8.52
CA ASP A 92 -0.51 4.63 -9.31
C ASP A 92 0.49 5.55 -8.60
N LEU A 93 0.38 5.72 -7.29
CA LEU A 93 1.35 6.49 -6.49
C LEU A 93 2.74 5.85 -6.47
N MET A 94 2.82 4.52 -6.37
CA MET A 94 4.10 3.81 -6.39
C MET A 94 4.76 3.86 -7.76
N VAL A 95 3.98 3.75 -8.82
CA VAL A 95 4.47 3.83 -10.22
C VAL A 95 4.85 5.26 -10.61
N ALA A 96 4.32 6.28 -9.92
CA ALA A 96 4.68 7.68 -10.20
C ALA A 96 6.19 7.94 -10.11
N ASN A 97 6.90 7.30 -9.17
CA ASN A 97 8.35 7.42 -9.07
C ASN A 97 9.07 6.79 -10.28
N LEU A 98 8.58 5.66 -10.77
CA LEU A 98 9.08 5.03 -11.99
C LEU A 98 8.81 5.93 -13.20
N ARG A 99 7.59 6.47 -13.31
CA ARG A 99 7.20 7.42 -14.37
C ARG A 99 8.15 8.61 -14.42
N ASN A 100 8.46 9.22 -13.29
CA ASN A 100 9.39 10.35 -13.23
C ASN A 100 10.80 9.97 -13.70
N ARG A 101 11.28 8.76 -13.38
CA ARG A 101 12.58 8.26 -13.88
C ARG A 101 12.57 8.06 -15.40
N MET A 102 11.47 7.55 -15.96
CA MET A 102 11.32 7.36 -17.40
C MET A 102 11.26 8.71 -18.15
N ILE A 103 10.52 9.68 -17.61
CA ILE A 103 10.47 11.04 -18.17
C ILE A 103 11.87 11.67 -18.20
N ALA A 104 12.68 11.48 -17.17
CA ALA A 104 14.06 11.98 -17.13
C ALA A 104 14.96 11.36 -18.22
N GLN A 105 14.57 10.21 -18.79
CA GLN A 105 15.23 9.52 -19.89
C GLN A 105 14.54 9.79 -21.25
N GLY A 106 13.61 10.75 -21.29
CA GLY A 106 12.87 11.10 -22.50
C GLY A 106 11.78 10.12 -22.92
N MET A 107 11.41 9.19 -22.04
CA MET A 107 10.37 8.18 -22.29
C MET A 107 9.18 8.38 -21.35
N SER A 108 8.04 7.77 -21.66
CA SER A 108 6.89 7.73 -20.76
C SER A 108 6.43 6.31 -20.52
N ILE A 109 5.71 6.09 -19.37
CA ILE A 109 5.14 4.79 -19.02
C ILE A 109 3.68 4.97 -18.61
N GLU A 110 2.82 4.13 -19.16
CA GLU A 110 1.38 4.09 -18.88
C GLU A 110 0.96 2.68 -18.51
N LEU A 111 0.02 2.57 -17.57
CA LEU A 111 -0.56 1.31 -17.15
C LEU A 111 -2.02 1.25 -17.59
N THR A 112 -2.43 0.11 -18.16
CA THR A 112 -3.85 -0.18 -18.39
C THR A 112 -4.56 -0.49 -17.08
N ASP A 113 -5.88 -0.46 -17.09
CA ASP A 113 -6.68 -0.86 -15.93
C ASP A 113 -6.48 -2.35 -15.60
N ALA A 114 -6.36 -3.20 -16.64
CA ALA A 114 -6.08 -4.62 -16.47
C ALA A 114 -4.73 -4.86 -15.75
N ALA A 115 -3.69 -4.11 -16.14
CA ALA A 115 -2.39 -4.17 -15.46
C ALA A 115 -2.47 -3.74 -14.00
N ARG A 116 -3.22 -2.66 -13.69
CA ARG A 116 -3.43 -2.23 -12.30
C ARG A 116 -4.11 -3.30 -11.47
N ASP A 117 -5.17 -3.92 -12.00
CA ASP A 117 -5.92 -4.98 -11.33
C ASP A 117 -5.06 -6.22 -11.09
N HIS A 118 -4.26 -6.58 -12.08
CA HIS A 118 -3.31 -7.69 -11.96
C HIS A 118 -2.27 -7.43 -10.87
N ILE A 119 -1.68 -6.23 -10.83
CA ILE A 119 -0.72 -5.83 -9.79
C ILE A 119 -1.37 -5.85 -8.40
N VAL A 120 -2.60 -5.35 -8.28
CA VAL A 120 -3.36 -5.40 -7.02
C VAL A 120 -3.58 -6.84 -6.59
N LYS A 121 -3.99 -7.73 -7.51
CA LYS A 121 -4.23 -9.15 -7.23
C LYS A 121 -2.97 -9.85 -6.73
N GLU A 122 -1.84 -9.66 -7.40
CA GLU A 122 -0.56 -10.29 -7.05
C GLU A 122 0.12 -9.63 -5.83
N GLY A 123 -0.12 -8.34 -5.63
CA GLY A 123 0.52 -7.53 -4.60
C GLY A 123 -0.29 -7.34 -3.32
N THR A 124 -1.44 -8.00 -3.18
CA THR A 124 -2.28 -7.91 -1.98
C THR A 124 -2.35 -9.24 -1.26
N ASP A 125 -2.16 -9.19 0.04
CA ASP A 125 -2.23 -10.35 0.93
C ASP A 125 -3.27 -10.11 2.03
N PRO A 126 -4.11 -11.09 2.37
CA PRO A 126 -5.13 -10.93 3.43
C PRO A 126 -4.57 -10.56 4.80
N ILE A 127 -3.32 -10.95 5.09
CA ILE A 127 -2.66 -10.72 6.38
C ILE A 127 -1.79 -9.46 6.34
N TYR A 128 -1.02 -9.30 5.25
CA TYR A 128 -0.04 -8.21 5.10
C TYR A 128 -0.58 -6.99 4.37
N GLY A 129 -1.82 -7.06 3.86
CA GLY A 129 -2.48 -5.97 3.15
C GLY A 129 -1.74 -5.56 1.88
N ALA A 130 -1.48 -4.26 1.72
CA ALA A 130 -0.80 -3.69 0.56
C ALA A 130 0.75 -3.74 0.60
N ARG A 131 1.34 -4.30 1.65
CA ARG A 131 2.82 -4.37 1.79
C ARG A 131 3.52 -5.08 0.63
N PRO A 132 3.01 -6.20 0.10
CA PRO A 132 3.64 -6.88 -1.03
C PRO A 132 3.56 -6.11 -2.36
N LEU A 133 2.70 -5.07 -2.49
CA LEU A 133 2.54 -4.29 -3.74
C LEU A 133 3.87 -3.76 -4.28
N ARG A 134 4.76 -3.30 -3.42
CA ARG A 134 6.08 -2.82 -3.85
C ARG A 134 6.88 -3.92 -4.56
N ARG A 135 6.87 -5.14 -4.02
CA ARG A 135 7.57 -6.28 -4.62
C ARG A 135 6.90 -6.72 -5.93
N ALA A 136 5.56 -6.69 -5.97
CA ALA A 136 4.82 -7.00 -7.18
C ALA A 136 5.17 -5.98 -8.30
N ILE A 137 5.17 -4.67 -8.01
CA ILE A 137 5.56 -3.65 -8.98
C ILE A 137 7.01 -3.85 -9.43
N GLN A 138 7.92 -4.13 -8.51
CA GLN A 138 9.32 -4.39 -8.86
C GLN A 138 9.44 -5.58 -9.81
N SER A 139 8.89 -6.74 -9.45
CA SER A 139 9.03 -7.97 -10.24
C SER A 139 8.24 -7.96 -11.53
N LEU A 140 7.07 -7.30 -11.56
CA LEU A 140 6.18 -7.30 -12.73
C LEU A 140 6.48 -6.16 -13.72
N ILE A 141 7.06 -5.05 -13.26
CA ILE A 141 7.31 -3.87 -14.09
C ILE A 141 8.79 -3.49 -14.11
N GLU A 142 9.39 -3.17 -12.93
CA GLU A 142 10.73 -2.56 -12.90
C GLU A 142 11.82 -3.49 -13.43
N ASP A 143 11.81 -4.77 -13.02
CA ASP A 143 12.83 -5.74 -13.45
C ASP A 143 12.74 -6.05 -14.96
N PRO A 144 11.55 -6.40 -15.54
CA PRO A 144 11.43 -6.62 -16.97
C PRO A 144 11.75 -5.38 -17.81
N LEU A 145 11.28 -4.20 -17.36
CA LEU A 145 11.56 -2.94 -18.06
C LEU A 145 13.06 -2.63 -18.07
N SER A 146 13.75 -2.88 -16.96
CA SER A 146 15.20 -2.67 -16.86
C SER A 146 15.97 -3.59 -17.84
N GLU A 147 15.55 -4.84 -17.99
CA GLU A 147 16.12 -5.77 -18.97
C GLU A 147 15.92 -5.26 -20.42
N GLU A 148 14.72 -4.80 -20.75
CA GLU A 148 14.41 -4.31 -22.09
C GLU A 148 15.15 -3.00 -22.43
N LEU A 149 15.31 -2.12 -21.45
CA LEU A 149 16.12 -0.90 -21.58
C LEU A 149 17.60 -1.24 -21.85
N LEU A 150 18.16 -2.21 -21.13
CA LEU A 150 19.54 -2.68 -21.33
C LEU A 150 19.74 -3.32 -22.71
N GLN A 151 18.71 -3.97 -23.25
CA GLN A 151 18.71 -4.55 -24.60
C GLN A 151 18.52 -3.49 -25.71
N GLY A 152 18.31 -2.21 -25.35
CA GLY A 152 18.11 -1.12 -26.31
C GLY A 152 16.80 -1.21 -27.08
N ARG A 153 15.77 -1.84 -26.52
CA ARG A 153 14.46 -1.98 -27.17
C ARG A 153 13.66 -0.68 -27.17
N TRP A 154 13.96 0.21 -26.26
CA TRP A 154 13.26 1.48 -26.07
C TRP A 154 14.18 2.65 -26.38
N GLN A 155 13.63 3.71 -26.97
CA GLN A 155 14.34 4.92 -27.35
C GLN A 155 13.69 6.16 -26.77
N GLU A 156 14.41 7.26 -26.78
CA GLU A 156 13.87 8.57 -26.39
C GLU A 156 12.66 8.93 -27.26
N GLY A 157 11.56 9.31 -26.64
CA GLY A 157 10.28 9.60 -27.29
C GLY A 157 9.27 8.45 -27.22
N ASP A 158 9.67 7.23 -26.81
CA ASP A 158 8.77 6.09 -26.74
C ASP A 158 7.80 6.17 -25.55
N ILE A 159 6.59 5.65 -25.78
CA ILE A 159 5.57 5.43 -24.74
C ILE A 159 5.49 3.94 -24.46
N ILE A 160 5.84 3.56 -23.25
CA ILE A 160 5.83 2.18 -22.79
C ILE A 160 4.46 1.88 -22.18
N LEU A 161 3.68 1.04 -22.82
CA LEU A 161 2.40 0.59 -22.32
C LEU A 161 2.57 -0.72 -21.57
N VAL A 162 2.21 -0.71 -20.28
CA VAL A 162 2.17 -1.91 -19.44
C VAL A 162 0.74 -2.43 -19.42
N ASP A 163 0.56 -3.66 -19.91
CA ASP A 163 -0.72 -4.32 -19.96
C ASP A 163 -0.64 -5.71 -19.31
N ALA A 164 -1.79 -6.22 -18.84
CA ALA A 164 -1.92 -7.60 -18.40
C ALA A 164 -2.60 -8.37 -19.51
N ASP A 165 -1.96 -9.42 -20.02
CA ASP A 165 -2.58 -10.34 -20.98
C ASP A 165 -3.81 -10.97 -20.34
N GLY A 166 -4.99 -10.72 -20.92
CA GLY A 166 -6.26 -11.23 -20.44
C GLY A 166 -6.31 -12.75 -20.47
N GLU A 167 -6.85 -13.30 -19.38
CA GLU A 167 -7.39 -14.66 -19.21
C GLU A 167 -6.73 -15.79 -20.04
N GLY A 168 -5.67 -16.35 -19.50
CA GLY A 168 -5.19 -17.68 -19.82
C GLY A 168 -4.63 -18.32 -18.56
N GLU A 169 -5.08 -19.50 -18.23
CA GLU A 169 -4.68 -20.37 -17.10
C GLU A 169 -3.21 -20.79 -17.15
N ASP A 170 -2.28 -19.95 -17.58
CA ASP A 170 -0.86 -20.22 -17.57
C ASP A 170 -0.09 -19.15 -16.80
N ARG A 171 0.42 -19.59 -15.65
CA ARG A 171 1.26 -18.88 -14.68
C ARG A 171 2.63 -18.48 -15.25
N LYS A 172 2.70 -17.91 -16.43
CA LYS A 172 3.96 -17.38 -16.99
C LYS A 172 3.67 -16.32 -18.04
N SER A 173 3.65 -15.11 -17.65
CA SER A 173 4.08 -13.93 -18.41
C SER A 173 3.15 -12.74 -18.20
N THR A 174 3.48 -11.93 -17.23
CA THR A 174 3.26 -10.51 -17.41
C THR A 174 4.26 -10.11 -18.49
N ARG A 175 3.87 -10.21 -19.73
CA ARG A 175 4.69 -9.71 -20.82
C ARG A 175 4.42 -8.24 -20.94
N LEU A 176 5.46 -7.43 -20.84
CA LEU A 176 5.49 -6.13 -21.46
C LEU A 176 5.22 -6.37 -22.95
N ASN A 177 4.01 -6.13 -23.40
CA ASN A 177 3.64 -6.38 -24.79
C ASN A 177 3.96 -5.13 -25.60
N SER A 178 5.07 -5.18 -26.33
CA SER A 178 5.56 -4.14 -27.23
C SER A 178 4.74 -4.01 -28.54
N SER A 179 3.53 -4.57 -28.64
CA SER A 179 2.85 -4.73 -29.93
C SER A 179 1.90 -3.60 -30.35
N HIS A 180 1.85 -2.46 -29.69
CA HIS A 180 1.22 -1.27 -30.22
C HIS A 180 2.08 -0.03 -30.07
N MET A 181 3.09 0.08 -30.91
CA MET A 181 3.71 1.35 -31.25
C MET A 181 2.70 2.22 -31.99
N THR A 182 2.09 3.17 -31.34
CA THR A 182 1.62 4.37 -32.01
C THR A 182 2.63 5.48 -31.77
N ALA A 183 3.63 5.54 -32.63
CA ALA A 183 4.45 6.73 -32.80
C ALA A 183 3.54 7.84 -33.31
N SER A 184 3.11 8.74 -32.47
CA SER A 184 2.58 10.03 -32.90
C SER A 184 3.76 10.96 -33.11
N ARG A 185 4.04 11.28 -34.39
CA ARG A 185 4.91 12.39 -34.80
C ARG A 185 4.17 13.71 -34.66
#